data_6deff8b0cefbff4505c899c64a01058c
#
_entry.id   6deff8b0cefbff4505c899c64a01058c
#
_cell.length_a   1.000
_cell.length_b   1.000
_cell.length_c   1.000
_cell.angle_alpha   90.00
_cell.angle_beta   90.00
_cell.angle_gamma   90.00
#
_symmetry.space_group_name_H-M   'P 1'
#
loop_
_entity.id
_entity.type
_entity.pdbx_description
1 polymer ?
#
loop_
_entity_poly.entity_id
_entity_poly.type
_entity_poly.pdbx_seq_one_letter_code
_entity_poly.pdbx_strand_id
1 'polypeptide(L)'
;MTLQKTLASSLTLSRLDYCNSLLVGITQRQCDRLQSILNTTAKVIHGGTKRDHVTPVLRNKLHWLRLRQRITYKLCLLVYKSLHDSSPRYIKELVVPVARLSSLRRLRSASTLMLRKPLARKKVRERGFSVAAPAAWNDLPLSVKTSQSLAVFKSQLKTYLFSLSYSL
;
A
#
# COMPACT_ATOMS: atom_id res chain seq x y z
N MET A 1 24.16 -11.67 5.70
CA MET A 1 22.84 -12.14 6.15
C MET A 1 22.83 -13.66 6.13
N THR A 2 22.44 -14.35 7.21
CA THR A 2 22.45 -15.82 7.22
C THR A 2 21.35 -16.38 6.33
N LEU A 3 21.56 -17.54 5.71
CA LEU A 3 20.59 -18.22 4.83
C LEU A 3 19.20 -18.34 5.47
N GLN A 4 19.16 -18.69 6.77
CA GLN A 4 17.92 -18.80 7.53
C GLN A 4 17.14 -17.47 7.60
N LYS A 5 17.82 -16.34 7.75
CA LYS A 5 17.19 -15.00 7.79
C LYS A 5 16.57 -14.64 6.45
N THR A 6 17.27 -14.96 5.37
CA THR A 6 16.76 -14.75 4.00
C THR A 6 15.53 -15.60 3.72
N LEU A 7 15.56 -16.88 4.09
CA LEU A 7 14.43 -17.80 3.92
C LEU A 7 13.22 -17.35 4.73
N ALA A 8 13.40 -17.03 6.03
CA ALA A 8 12.31 -16.58 6.88
C ALA A 8 11.64 -15.30 6.34
N SER A 9 12.44 -14.31 5.90
CA SER A 9 11.91 -13.08 5.33
C SER A 9 11.16 -13.34 4.01
N SER A 10 11.74 -14.08 3.08
CA SER A 10 11.14 -14.32 1.78
C SER A 10 9.86 -15.14 1.87
N LEU A 11 9.81 -16.19 2.67
CA LEU A 11 8.61 -17.00 2.88
C LEU A 11 7.47 -16.21 3.51
N THR A 12 7.77 -15.41 4.55
CA THR A 12 6.72 -14.63 5.23
C THR A 12 6.24 -13.47 4.37
N LEU A 13 7.17 -12.70 3.80
CA LEU A 13 6.80 -11.52 3.02
C LEU A 13 6.10 -11.90 1.72
N SER A 14 6.52 -12.95 1.04
CA SER A 14 5.85 -13.41 -0.18
C SER A 14 4.38 -13.77 0.08
N ARG A 15 4.10 -14.44 1.20
CA ARG A 15 2.72 -14.80 1.57
C ARG A 15 1.89 -13.62 2.05
N LEU A 16 2.47 -12.72 2.83
CA LEU A 16 1.77 -11.51 3.29
C LEU A 16 1.52 -10.50 2.17
N ASP A 17 2.40 -10.42 1.18
CA ASP A 17 2.27 -9.49 0.06
C ASP A 17 1.48 -10.07 -1.12
N TYR A 18 1.28 -11.39 -1.14
CA TYR A 18 0.45 -12.02 -2.15
C TYR A 18 -1.01 -11.57 -1.98
N CYS A 19 -1.55 -10.94 -3.01
CA CYS A 19 -2.92 -10.42 -3.04
C CYS A 19 -3.34 -9.57 -1.82
N ASN A 20 -2.40 -8.90 -1.14
CA ASN A 20 -2.69 -8.12 0.06
C ASN A 20 -3.66 -6.94 -0.18
N SER A 21 -3.86 -6.52 -1.42
CA SER A 21 -4.91 -5.55 -1.80
C SER A 21 -6.33 -6.04 -1.47
N LEU A 22 -6.55 -7.35 -1.36
CA LEU A 22 -7.82 -7.93 -0.93
C LEU A 22 -8.08 -7.76 0.58
N LEU A 23 -7.04 -7.45 1.34
CA LEU A 23 -7.11 -7.23 2.79
C LEU A 23 -7.57 -5.82 3.16
N VAL A 24 -8.00 -5.01 2.20
CA VAL A 24 -8.57 -3.69 2.48
C VAL A 24 -9.80 -3.81 3.37
N GLY A 25 -9.87 -2.98 4.40
CA GLY A 25 -11.02 -2.93 5.30
C GLY A 25 -11.23 -4.17 6.18
N ILE A 26 -10.19 -5.02 6.35
CA ILE A 26 -10.22 -6.08 7.36
C ILE A 26 -10.38 -5.48 8.77
N THR A 27 -10.95 -6.25 9.69
CA THR A 27 -11.11 -5.82 11.07
C THR A 27 -9.76 -5.58 11.75
N GLN A 28 -9.74 -4.72 12.79
CA GLN A 28 -8.52 -4.47 13.56
C GLN A 28 -7.92 -5.78 14.09
N ARG A 29 -8.76 -6.67 14.64
CA ARG A 29 -8.32 -7.98 15.14
C ARG A 29 -7.61 -8.83 14.08
N GLN A 30 -8.11 -8.85 12.85
CA GLN A 30 -7.47 -9.57 11.74
C GLN A 30 -6.16 -8.91 11.33
N CYS A 31 -6.13 -7.57 11.28
CA CYS A 31 -4.92 -6.81 11.00
C CYS A 31 -3.84 -7.10 12.04
N ASP A 32 -4.18 -7.12 13.33
CA ASP A 32 -3.24 -7.39 14.42
C ASP A 32 -2.68 -8.81 14.36
N ARG A 33 -3.50 -9.80 14.01
CA ARG A 33 -3.03 -11.18 13.80
C ARG A 33 -1.99 -11.28 12.69
N LEU A 34 -2.24 -10.65 11.55
CA LEU A 34 -1.29 -10.64 10.43
C LEU A 34 -0.03 -9.81 10.75
N GLN A 35 -0.20 -8.67 11.45
CA GLN A 35 0.92 -7.88 11.93
C GLN A 35 1.78 -8.66 12.93
N SER A 36 1.17 -9.50 13.77
CA SER A 36 1.89 -10.36 14.71
C SER A 36 2.81 -11.37 13.99
N ILE A 37 2.39 -11.92 12.85
CA ILE A 37 3.23 -12.79 12.02
C ILE A 37 4.46 -12.01 11.53
N LEU A 38 4.26 -10.80 11.01
CA LEU A 38 5.34 -9.93 10.55
C LEU A 38 6.32 -9.61 11.69
N ASN A 39 5.78 -9.31 12.87
CA ASN A 39 6.56 -9.02 14.08
C ASN A 39 7.40 -10.22 14.54
N THR A 40 6.80 -11.41 14.55
CA THR A 40 7.50 -12.66 14.91
C THR A 40 8.63 -12.95 13.94
N THR A 41 8.38 -12.81 12.64
CA THR A 41 9.42 -12.98 11.62
C THR A 41 10.58 -12.00 11.81
N ALA A 42 10.28 -10.74 12.10
CA ALA A 42 11.30 -9.73 12.36
C ALA A 42 12.16 -10.08 13.58
N LYS A 43 11.55 -10.60 14.66
CA LYS A 43 12.27 -11.07 15.86
C LYS A 43 13.18 -12.26 15.53
N VAL A 44 12.68 -13.25 14.80
CA VAL A 44 13.48 -14.42 14.35
C VAL A 44 14.70 -13.98 13.53
N ILE A 45 14.50 -13.07 12.58
CA ILE A 45 15.58 -12.54 11.74
C ILE A 45 16.63 -11.81 12.58
N HIS A 46 16.20 -11.07 13.59
CA HIS A 46 17.11 -10.28 14.41
C HIS A 46 17.74 -11.07 15.57
N GLY A 47 17.24 -12.27 15.87
CA GLY A 47 17.67 -13.07 17.02
C GLY A 47 17.06 -12.58 18.34
N GLY A 48 15.93 -11.89 18.28
CA GLY A 48 15.24 -11.37 19.46
C GLY A 48 14.35 -12.41 20.15
N THR A 49 14.02 -12.13 21.40
CA THR A 49 13.12 -12.93 22.24
C THR A 49 11.66 -12.53 22.07
N LYS A 50 10.74 -13.33 22.62
CA LYS A 50 9.29 -13.02 22.58
C LYS A 50 8.95 -11.69 23.27
N ARG A 51 9.72 -11.29 24.28
CA ARG A 51 9.49 -10.09 25.10
C ARG A 51 10.05 -8.79 24.49
N ASP A 52 10.92 -8.89 23.50
CA ASP A 52 11.58 -7.72 22.93
C ASP A 52 10.61 -6.83 22.14
N HIS A 53 10.82 -5.52 22.25
CA HIS A 53 10.10 -4.55 21.44
C HIS A 53 10.51 -4.65 19.96
N VAL A 54 9.56 -4.99 19.09
CA VAL A 54 9.83 -5.24 17.67
C VAL A 54 9.89 -3.98 16.83
N THR A 55 9.27 -2.88 17.28
CA THR A 55 9.20 -1.63 16.50
C THR A 55 10.58 -1.09 16.09
N PRO A 56 11.60 -1.02 16.97
CA PRO A 56 12.95 -0.60 16.57
C PRO A 56 13.57 -1.52 15.51
N VAL A 57 13.30 -2.82 15.58
CA VAL A 57 13.80 -3.79 14.58
C VAL A 57 13.17 -3.55 13.22
N LEU A 58 11.84 -3.41 13.16
CA LEU A 58 11.12 -3.14 11.92
C LEU A 58 11.53 -1.80 11.30
N ARG A 59 11.68 -0.76 12.14
CA ARG A 59 12.00 0.60 11.71
C ARG A 59 13.47 0.74 11.32
N ASN A 60 14.40 0.44 12.23
CA ASN A 60 15.81 0.85 12.10
C ASN A 60 16.70 -0.23 11.46
N LYS A 61 16.30 -1.50 11.53
CA LYS A 61 17.12 -2.64 11.02
C LYS A 61 16.59 -3.21 9.72
N LEU A 62 15.28 -3.41 9.62
CA LEU A 62 14.67 -4.08 8.48
C LEU A 62 14.03 -3.10 7.49
N HIS A 63 13.72 -1.89 7.91
CA HIS A 63 13.00 -0.88 7.12
C HIS A 63 11.71 -1.44 6.49
N TRP A 64 10.94 -2.18 7.31
CA TRP A 64 9.71 -2.81 6.88
C TRP A 64 8.50 -1.92 7.17
N LEU A 65 7.61 -1.82 6.19
CA LEU A 65 6.30 -1.22 6.38
C LEU A 65 5.42 -2.14 7.24
N ARG A 66 4.56 -1.55 8.06
CA ARG A 66 3.51 -2.28 8.77
C ARG A 66 2.44 -2.77 7.78
N LEU A 67 1.64 -3.74 8.19
CA LEU A 67 0.67 -4.41 7.30
C LEU A 67 -0.26 -3.43 6.58
N ARG A 68 -0.84 -2.46 7.29
CA ARG A 68 -1.75 -1.47 6.67
C ARG A 68 -1.07 -0.69 5.56
N GLN A 69 0.15 -0.23 5.78
CA GLN A 69 0.91 0.52 4.77
C GLN A 69 1.37 -0.38 3.61
N ARG A 70 1.59 -1.67 3.84
CA ARG A 70 1.85 -2.63 2.75
C ARG A 70 0.65 -2.79 1.84
N ILE A 71 -0.57 -2.84 2.41
CA ILE A 71 -1.83 -2.88 1.64
C ILE A 71 -1.97 -1.60 0.80
N THR A 72 -1.81 -0.43 1.43
CA THR A 72 -1.86 0.87 0.75
C THR A 72 -0.80 0.98 -0.35
N TYR A 73 0.42 0.53 -0.07
CA TYR A 73 1.50 0.48 -1.05
C TYR A 73 1.11 -0.32 -2.30
N LYS A 74 0.52 -1.50 -2.12
CA LYS A 74 0.08 -2.35 -3.24
C LYS A 74 -1.02 -1.71 -4.06
N LEU A 75 -2.02 -1.10 -3.40
CA LEU A 75 -3.10 -0.38 -4.09
C LEU A 75 -2.55 0.76 -4.94
N CYS A 76 -1.72 1.63 -4.34
CA CYS A 76 -1.14 2.77 -5.04
C CYS A 76 -0.21 2.35 -6.18
N LEU A 77 0.54 1.24 -6.00
CA LEU A 77 1.38 0.68 -7.05
C LEU A 77 0.56 0.19 -8.26
N LEU A 78 -0.57 -0.47 -8.01
CA LEU A 78 -1.47 -0.91 -9.08
C LEU A 78 -2.12 0.27 -9.80
N VAL A 79 -2.49 1.32 -9.07
CA VAL A 79 -2.99 2.57 -9.66
C VAL A 79 -1.94 3.23 -10.54
N TYR A 80 -0.71 3.41 -10.05
CA TYR A 80 0.38 4.00 -10.83
C TYR A 80 0.60 3.23 -12.14
N LYS A 81 0.69 1.90 -12.05
CA LYS A 81 0.81 1.04 -13.24
C LYS A 81 -0.34 1.20 -14.21
N SER A 82 -1.57 1.39 -13.71
CA SER A 82 -2.76 1.57 -14.55
C SER A 82 -2.76 2.92 -15.27
N LEU A 83 -2.26 3.97 -14.63
CA LEU A 83 -2.14 5.29 -15.23
C LEU A 83 -1.04 5.36 -16.30
N HIS A 84 -0.01 4.49 -16.19
CA HIS A 84 1.15 4.40 -17.09
C HIS A 84 1.10 3.17 -18.03
N ASP A 85 -0.08 2.65 -18.31
CA ASP A 85 -0.33 1.55 -19.25
C ASP A 85 0.45 0.23 -18.96
N SER A 86 0.93 0.06 -17.73
CA SER A 86 1.73 -1.09 -17.28
C SER A 86 0.93 -2.10 -16.46
N SER A 87 -0.40 -2.07 -16.54
CA SER A 87 -1.31 -2.99 -15.86
C SER A 87 -2.25 -3.70 -16.82
N PRO A 88 -2.83 -4.86 -16.45
CA PRO A 88 -3.86 -5.52 -17.24
C PRO A 88 -5.08 -4.61 -17.45
N ARG A 89 -5.75 -4.79 -18.63
CA ARG A 89 -6.88 -3.96 -19.05
C ARG A 89 -7.99 -3.87 -18.01
N TYR A 90 -8.36 -4.98 -17.39
CA TYR A 90 -9.44 -5.03 -16.40
C TYR A 90 -9.15 -4.19 -15.14
N ILE A 91 -7.87 -4.02 -14.75
CA ILE A 91 -7.49 -3.12 -13.65
C ILE A 91 -7.54 -1.66 -14.10
N LYS A 92 -7.08 -1.40 -15.33
CA LYS A 92 -7.04 -0.06 -15.90
C LYS A 92 -8.46 0.53 -16.04
N GLU A 93 -9.44 -0.27 -16.41
CA GLU A 93 -10.85 0.15 -16.55
C GLU A 93 -11.47 0.58 -15.19
N LEU A 94 -10.94 0.10 -14.07
CA LEU A 94 -11.38 0.47 -12.72
C LEU A 94 -10.76 1.78 -12.20
N VAL A 95 -9.70 2.26 -12.85
CA VAL A 95 -8.96 3.47 -12.46
C VAL A 95 -9.35 4.61 -13.41
N VAL A 96 -10.29 5.45 -12.97
CA VAL A 96 -10.83 6.55 -13.81
C VAL A 96 -10.32 7.90 -13.31
N PRO A 97 -9.43 8.58 -14.05
CA PRO A 97 -9.03 9.95 -13.74
C PRO A 97 -10.21 10.93 -13.83
N VAL A 98 -10.33 11.84 -12.87
CA VAL A 98 -11.39 12.86 -12.85
C VAL A 98 -11.32 13.72 -14.12
N ALA A 99 -10.12 14.01 -14.62
CA ALA A 99 -9.90 14.78 -15.86
C ALA A 99 -10.54 14.16 -17.12
N ARG A 100 -10.81 12.84 -17.11
CA ARG A 100 -11.49 12.15 -18.25
C ARG A 100 -13.02 12.24 -18.18
N LEU A 101 -13.58 12.75 -17.10
CA LEU A 101 -15.03 12.89 -16.94
C LEU A 101 -15.47 14.23 -17.55
N SER A 102 -15.85 14.21 -18.82
CA SER A 102 -16.26 15.39 -19.61
C SER A 102 -17.52 16.09 -19.08
N SER A 103 -18.32 15.44 -18.24
CA SER A 103 -19.59 15.94 -17.72
C SER A 103 -19.47 16.75 -16.41
N LEU A 104 -18.31 16.75 -15.78
CA LEU A 104 -18.10 17.53 -14.57
C LEU A 104 -17.47 18.87 -14.97
N ARG A 105 -18.11 20.00 -14.57
CA ARG A 105 -17.49 21.33 -14.59
C ARG A 105 -16.03 21.16 -14.18
N ARG A 106 -15.10 21.73 -14.96
CA ARG A 106 -13.66 21.73 -14.62
C ARG A 106 -13.50 22.31 -13.21
N LEU A 107 -13.54 21.44 -12.23
CA LEU A 107 -13.23 21.81 -10.85
C LEU A 107 -11.73 22.13 -10.78
N ARG A 108 -11.34 23.07 -9.93
CA ARG A 108 -9.93 23.41 -9.69
C ARG A 108 -9.07 22.20 -9.31
N SER A 109 -9.71 21.12 -8.81
CA SER A 109 -9.10 19.82 -8.50
C SER A 109 -8.82 18.94 -9.74
N ALA A 110 -9.25 19.31 -10.93
CA ALA A 110 -8.99 18.52 -12.16
C ALA A 110 -7.49 18.47 -12.53
N SER A 111 -6.70 19.43 -12.04
CA SER A 111 -5.23 19.48 -12.22
C SER A 111 -4.45 18.60 -11.22
N THR A 112 -5.10 18.00 -10.23
CA THR A 112 -4.42 17.35 -9.09
C THR A 112 -4.22 15.86 -9.23
N LEU A 113 -4.32 15.27 -10.42
CA LEU A 113 -4.19 13.82 -10.67
C LEU A 113 -5.14 12.96 -9.80
N MET A 114 -6.31 13.52 -9.49
CA MET A 114 -7.32 12.84 -8.67
C MET A 114 -8.05 11.77 -9.48
N LEU A 115 -8.40 10.70 -8.80
CA LEU A 115 -9.20 9.61 -9.34
C LEU A 115 -10.64 9.69 -8.85
N ARG A 116 -11.58 9.31 -9.72
CA ARG A 116 -12.99 9.18 -9.35
C ARG A 116 -13.13 8.05 -8.33
N LYS A 117 -13.66 8.37 -7.14
CA LYS A 117 -14.08 7.39 -6.14
C LYS A 117 -15.58 7.10 -6.34
N PRO A 118 -15.97 5.89 -6.78
CA PRO A 118 -17.38 5.53 -6.89
C PRO A 118 -18.06 5.55 -5.52
N LEU A 119 -19.34 5.93 -5.50
CA LEU A 119 -20.14 5.89 -4.28
C LEU A 119 -20.37 4.43 -3.85
N ALA A 120 -20.05 4.10 -2.61
CA ALA A 120 -20.26 2.79 -2.04
C ALA A 120 -21.28 2.89 -0.88
N ARG A 121 -22.43 2.22 -1.02
CA ARG A 121 -23.46 2.17 0.01
C ARG A 121 -23.29 1.02 1.00
N LYS A 122 -22.50 0.00 0.64
CA LYS A 122 -22.26 -1.21 1.46
C LYS A 122 -20.79 -1.32 1.80
N LYS A 123 -20.46 -1.70 3.04
CA LYS A 123 -19.08 -1.91 3.52
C LYS A 123 -18.27 -2.89 2.65
N VAL A 124 -18.93 -3.92 2.10
CA VAL A 124 -18.26 -4.86 1.19
C VAL A 124 -17.77 -4.16 -0.08
N ARG A 125 -18.55 -3.22 -0.64
CA ARG A 125 -18.17 -2.47 -1.83
C ARG A 125 -17.03 -1.49 -1.56
N GLU A 126 -16.96 -0.93 -0.36
CA GLU A 126 -15.85 -0.04 0.05
C GLU A 126 -14.49 -0.75 0.01
N ARG A 127 -14.48 -2.07 0.24
CA ARG A 127 -13.27 -2.91 0.15
C ARG A 127 -12.86 -3.23 -1.29
N GLY A 128 -13.76 -3.04 -2.24
CA GLY A 128 -13.47 -3.29 -3.65
C GLY A 128 -12.38 -2.38 -4.18
N PHE A 129 -11.51 -2.91 -5.04
CA PHE A 129 -10.40 -2.17 -5.64
C PHE A 129 -10.85 -0.86 -6.28
N SER A 130 -11.99 -0.86 -6.98
CA SER A 130 -12.55 0.34 -7.65
C SER A 130 -12.86 1.51 -6.70
N VAL A 131 -13.02 1.26 -5.40
CA VAL A 131 -13.28 2.29 -4.37
C VAL A 131 -12.05 2.55 -3.52
N ALA A 132 -11.42 1.47 -3.04
CA ALA A 132 -10.29 1.56 -2.12
C ALA A 132 -9.02 2.12 -2.77
N ALA A 133 -8.74 1.74 -4.03
CA ALA A 133 -7.55 2.18 -4.72
C ALA A 133 -7.58 3.69 -5.06
N PRO A 134 -8.68 4.26 -5.63
CA PRO A 134 -8.81 5.70 -5.77
C PRO A 134 -8.73 6.46 -4.44
N ALA A 135 -9.33 5.94 -3.36
CA ALA A 135 -9.23 6.57 -2.05
C ALA A 135 -7.77 6.66 -1.59
N ALA A 136 -7.05 5.53 -1.56
CA ALA A 136 -5.65 5.48 -1.18
C ALA A 136 -4.75 6.37 -2.06
N TRP A 137 -5.03 6.42 -3.37
CA TRP A 137 -4.31 7.28 -4.31
C TRP A 137 -4.54 8.76 -4.05
N ASN A 138 -5.79 9.14 -3.82
CA ASN A 138 -6.16 10.55 -3.61
C ASN A 138 -5.53 11.14 -2.36
N ASP A 139 -5.29 10.32 -1.34
CA ASP A 139 -4.63 10.72 -0.08
C ASP A 139 -3.10 10.91 -0.23
N LEU A 140 -2.50 10.51 -1.36
CA LEU A 140 -1.06 10.69 -1.58
C LEU A 140 -0.71 12.16 -1.84
N PRO A 141 0.48 12.62 -1.40
CA PRO A 141 1.03 13.91 -1.77
C PRO A 141 1.24 14.02 -3.29
N LEU A 142 1.13 15.24 -3.80
CA LEU A 142 1.33 15.51 -5.22
C LEU A 142 2.73 15.10 -5.70
N SER A 143 3.76 15.33 -4.88
CA SER A 143 5.14 14.95 -5.18
C SER A 143 5.31 13.47 -5.49
N VAL A 144 4.57 12.60 -4.79
CA VAL A 144 4.59 11.14 -5.05
C VAL A 144 3.82 10.82 -6.34
N LYS A 145 2.65 11.45 -6.56
CA LYS A 145 1.81 11.22 -7.75
C LYS A 145 2.50 11.61 -9.06
N THR A 146 3.34 12.63 -9.03
CA THR A 146 4.05 13.18 -10.21
C THR A 146 5.38 12.50 -10.51
N SER A 147 5.67 11.37 -9.87
CA SER A 147 6.91 10.61 -10.10
C SER A 147 7.08 10.21 -11.56
N GLN A 148 8.24 10.49 -12.14
CA GLN A 148 8.52 10.29 -13.57
C GLN A 148 8.72 8.83 -13.97
N SER A 149 9.12 7.97 -13.02
CA SER A 149 9.36 6.54 -13.28
C SER A 149 8.80 5.65 -12.18
N LEU A 150 8.54 4.40 -12.54
CA LEU A 150 8.07 3.38 -11.58
C LEU A 150 9.05 3.16 -10.41
N ALA A 151 10.36 3.26 -10.68
CA ALA A 151 11.38 3.10 -9.65
C ALA A 151 11.34 4.26 -8.65
N VAL A 152 11.28 5.49 -9.14
CA VAL A 152 11.15 6.71 -8.31
C VAL A 152 9.84 6.67 -7.53
N PHE A 153 8.72 6.33 -8.18
CA PHE A 153 7.43 6.19 -7.50
C PHE A 153 7.49 5.20 -6.33
N LYS A 154 8.03 4.00 -6.56
CA LYS A 154 8.17 2.97 -5.51
C LYS A 154 8.98 3.48 -4.32
N SER A 155 10.09 4.17 -4.58
CA SER A 155 10.97 4.72 -3.54
C SER A 155 10.24 5.79 -2.73
N GLN A 156 9.69 6.81 -3.39
CA GLN A 156 8.97 7.92 -2.74
C GLN A 156 7.74 7.43 -1.98
N LEU A 157 6.95 6.53 -2.57
CA LEU A 157 5.79 5.94 -1.91
C LEU A 157 6.20 5.16 -0.65
N LYS A 158 7.26 4.36 -0.72
CA LYS A 158 7.77 3.64 0.45
C LYS A 158 8.20 4.59 1.54
N THR A 159 8.94 5.64 1.22
CA THR A 159 9.40 6.67 2.18
C THR A 159 8.22 7.37 2.84
N TYR A 160 7.24 7.81 2.06
CA TYR A 160 6.03 8.46 2.56
C TYR A 160 5.23 7.53 3.51
N LEU A 161 4.98 6.30 3.10
CA LEU A 161 4.25 5.35 3.93
C LEU A 161 5.05 4.91 5.17
N PHE A 162 6.37 4.94 5.08
CA PHE A 162 7.24 4.64 6.21
C PHE A 162 7.17 5.76 7.26
N SER A 163 7.19 7.03 6.85
CA SER A 163 7.00 8.14 7.78
C SER A 163 5.65 8.07 8.48
N LEU A 164 4.57 7.74 7.76
CA LEU A 164 3.25 7.51 8.37
C LEU A 164 3.20 6.31 9.31
N SER A 165 3.98 5.25 9.02
CA SER A 165 4.00 4.03 9.86
C SER A 165 4.58 4.27 11.24
N TYR A 166 5.53 5.19 11.34
CA TYR A 166 6.36 5.36 12.53
C TYR A 166 6.32 6.79 13.08
N SER A 167 5.38 7.62 12.59
CA SER A 167 5.14 9.01 13.02
C SER A 167 6.45 9.81 13.06
N LEU A 168 7.14 9.86 11.90
CA LEU A 168 8.36 10.62 11.69
C LEU A 168 8.04 12.01 11.16
#